data_3e09fa51333aefd4bc4300770e8479ad
#
_entry.id   3e09fa51333aefd4bc4300770e8479ad
#
_cell.length_a   1.000
_cell.length_b   1.000
_cell.length_c   1.000
_cell.angle_alpha   90.00
_cell.angle_beta   90.00
_cell.angle_gamma   90.00
#
_symmetry.space_group_name_H-M   'P 1'
#
loop_
_entity.id
_entity.type
_entity.pdbx_description
1 polymer ?
#
loop_
_entity_poly.entity_id
_entity_poly.type
_entity_poly.pdbx_seq_one_letter_code
_entity_poly.pdbx_strand_id
1 'polypeptide(L)'
;MKKVVSIILALVILCLGALSVNAVSMTDGKDALCAQFGAGKGEEVNGFAIDYNYYSPVEKKNDKTKYPLVIWLHGMGDGAEVGLPLTKSNISYWSSDEFQSRFKPAGGAYVFIPRSLEEDMNYWGDNLIEPLRAAIDGFISVNKSNIDHSRVYIGGYSMGGKMTLKMAVAYPELFAAAFPICPAWAPTEELLSNIADLPVWFVSSTLDPLVNYYMAVTPTFETLTSISSVAEDCRFSTLGMVKYEDGKKTSSNHHAWFAVNNDLFTAENGDYYNMSTVNGLGEEVKLSYPDGMISWLTSHTSDYNGAKGVGTGKLDISVSTDRLVAANGIFDFLKLMWNAVLMIIGLK
;
A
#
# COMPACT_ATOMS: atom_id res chain seq x y z
N MET A 1 -8.32 27.32 23.63
CA MET A 1 -8.53 26.56 22.40
C MET A 1 -7.31 25.70 22.04
N LYS A 2 -6.10 26.23 21.81
CA LYS A 2 -4.90 25.41 21.46
C LYS A 2 -4.61 24.27 22.46
N LYS A 3 -4.72 24.48 23.77
CA LYS A 3 -4.48 23.44 24.78
C LYS A 3 -5.54 22.32 24.78
N VAL A 4 -6.80 22.64 24.46
CA VAL A 4 -7.88 21.64 24.39
C VAL A 4 -7.72 20.78 23.12
N VAL A 5 -7.33 21.39 22.00
CA VAL A 5 -7.04 20.67 20.76
C VAL A 5 -5.84 19.74 20.94
N SER A 6 -4.78 20.17 21.64
CA SER A 6 -3.62 19.32 21.96
C SER A 6 -3.97 18.14 22.87
N ILE A 7 -4.89 18.33 23.84
CA ILE A 7 -5.32 17.24 24.74
C ILE A 7 -6.20 16.24 23.97
N ILE A 8 -7.08 16.69 23.08
CA ILE A 8 -7.91 15.81 22.25
C ILE A 8 -7.03 15.06 21.25
N LEU A 9 -6.05 15.73 20.65
CA LEU A 9 -5.10 15.10 19.74
C LEU A 9 -4.22 14.07 20.47
N ALA A 10 -3.76 14.38 21.70
CA ALA A 10 -3.01 13.44 22.53
C ALA A 10 -3.85 12.24 22.97
N LEU A 11 -5.15 12.43 23.28
CA LEU A 11 -6.07 11.34 23.61
C LEU A 11 -6.36 10.45 22.37
N VAL A 12 -6.48 11.03 21.18
CA VAL A 12 -6.64 10.29 19.93
C VAL A 12 -5.37 9.48 19.60
N ILE A 13 -4.19 10.06 19.80
CA ILE A 13 -2.91 9.36 19.63
C ILE A 13 -2.74 8.26 20.70
N LEU A 14 -3.17 8.49 21.95
CA LEU A 14 -3.17 7.46 23.00
C LEU A 14 -4.17 6.31 22.68
N CYS A 15 -5.35 6.62 22.15
CA CYS A 15 -6.30 5.58 21.70
C CYS A 15 -5.77 4.80 20.50
N LEU A 16 -5.12 5.46 19.53
CA LEU A 16 -4.48 4.80 18.41
C LEU A 16 -3.24 4.00 18.85
N GLY A 17 -2.46 4.53 19.79
CA GLY A 17 -1.31 3.83 20.39
C GLY A 17 -1.70 2.67 21.31
N ALA A 18 -2.82 2.76 22.04
CA ALA A 18 -3.31 1.67 22.89
C ALA A 18 -3.96 0.53 22.08
N LEU A 19 -4.43 0.80 20.85
CA LEU A 19 -4.95 -0.22 19.96
C LEU A 19 -3.85 -0.96 19.17
N SER A 20 -2.60 -0.48 19.24
CA SER A 20 -1.45 -1.16 18.60
C SER A 20 -0.86 -2.31 19.42
N VAL A 21 -1.44 -2.65 20.56
CA VAL A 21 -0.96 -3.75 21.40
C VAL A 21 -1.69 -5.03 20.98
N ASN A 22 -0.96 -5.90 20.37
CA ASN A 22 -1.25 -7.25 19.89
C ASN A 22 -1.52 -7.35 18.38
N ALA A 23 -0.60 -6.83 17.57
CA ALA A 23 -0.28 -7.58 16.36
C ALA A 23 0.10 -8.97 16.84
N VAL A 24 -0.62 -9.98 16.35
CA VAL A 24 -0.40 -11.38 16.67
C VAL A 24 1.09 -11.63 16.73
N SER A 25 1.52 -12.21 17.80
CA SER A 25 2.76 -12.96 17.89
C SER A 25 2.74 -13.98 16.73
N MET A 26 3.10 -13.53 15.55
CA MET A 26 3.46 -14.47 14.51
C MET A 26 4.77 -15.06 14.98
N THR A 27 4.68 -16.26 15.38
CA THR A 27 5.67 -17.32 15.55
C THR A 27 7.16 -16.92 15.64
N ASP A 28 7.92 -17.72 16.31
CA ASP A 28 9.38 -17.71 16.52
C ASP A 28 10.28 -17.45 15.27
N GLY A 29 9.69 -17.35 14.08
CA GLY A 29 10.36 -17.05 12.82
C GLY A 29 10.39 -15.56 12.43
N LYS A 30 9.67 -14.68 13.10
CA LYS A 30 9.53 -13.27 12.68
C LYS A 30 10.85 -12.51 12.73
N ASP A 31 11.64 -12.70 13.78
CA ASP A 31 12.93 -12.05 13.93
C ASP A 31 13.92 -12.53 12.86
N ALA A 32 13.88 -13.82 12.52
CA ALA A 32 14.71 -14.40 11.46
C ALA A 32 14.33 -13.84 10.07
N LEU A 33 13.03 -13.63 9.81
CA LEU A 33 12.56 -13.00 8.56
C LEU A 33 12.96 -11.53 8.50
N CYS A 34 12.80 -10.77 9.59
CA CYS A 34 13.26 -9.38 9.64
C CYS A 34 14.78 -9.26 9.42
N ALA A 35 15.57 -10.20 9.91
CA ALA A 35 17.02 -10.23 9.75
C ALA A 35 17.47 -10.43 8.29
N GLN A 36 16.60 -10.86 7.38
CA GLN A 36 16.89 -10.99 5.96
C GLN A 36 16.85 -9.65 5.21
N PHE A 37 16.32 -8.60 5.84
CA PHE A 37 16.22 -7.27 5.24
C PHE A 37 17.48 -6.44 5.52
N GLY A 38 18.04 -5.88 4.44
CA GLY A 38 19.02 -4.81 4.53
C GLY A 38 18.36 -3.46 4.79
N ALA A 39 19.19 -2.45 5.04
CA ALA A 39 18.79 -1.06 5.14
C ALA A 39 19.63 -0.19 4.22
N GLY A 40 19.04 0.89 3.74
CA GLY A 40 19.70 1.87 2.89
C GLY A 40 19.06 3.24 3.02
N LYS A 41 19.64 4.20 2.29
CA LYS A 41 19.17 5.57 2.22
C LYS A 41 19.25 6.09 0.79
N GLY A 42 18.20 6.74 0.33
CA GLY A 42 18.13 7.37 -0.98
C GLY A 42 18.98 8.64 -1.06
N GLU A 43 19.15 9.14 -2.27
CA GLU A 43 19.73 10.47 -2.52
C GLU A 43 18.82 11.56 -1.92
N GLU A 44 19.42 12.63 -1.42
CA GLU A 44 18.66 13.76 -0.90
C GLU A 44 18.09 14.59 -2.06
N VAL A 45 16.77 14.79 -2.03
CA VAL A 45 16.03 15.62 -2.97
C VAL A 45 15.11 16.55 -2.18
N ASN A 46 15.13 17.83 -2.47
CA ASN A 46 14.31 18.86 -1.80
C ASN A 46 14.46 18.86 -0.28
N GLY A 47 15.66 18.51 0.24
CA GLY A 47 15.95 18.44 1.67
C GLY A 47 15.53 17.13 2.35
N PHE A 48 15.06 16.15 1.58
CA PHE A 48 14.65 14.84 2.11
C PHE A 48 15.44 13.70 1.48
N ALA A 49 15.89 12.77 2.30
CA ALA A 49 16.52 11.53 1.88
C ALA A 49 15.78 10.35 2.51
N ILE A 50 15.10 9.56 1.69
CA ILE A 50 14.25 8.46 2.15
C ILE A 50 15.10 7.31 2.65
N ASP A 51 14.96 6.96 3.92
CA ASP A 51 15.48 5.70 4.48
C ASP A 51 14.58 4.55 4.04
N TYR A 52 15.15 3.36 3.83
CA TYR A 52 14.40 2.18 3.43
C TYR A 52 14.99 0.89 3.97
N ASN A 53 14.13 -0.12 4.10
CA ASN A 53 14.55 -1.51 4.19
C ASN A 53 14.36 -2.19 2.83
N TYR A 54 15.12 -3.27 2.58
CA TYR A 54 14.96 -4.03 1.35
C TYR A 54 15.31 -5.49 1.54
N TYR A 55 14.62 -6.35 0.80
CA TYR A 55 14.99 -7.76 0.59
C TYR A 55 15.52 -7.95 -0.82
N SER A 56 16.57 -8.78 -0.96
CA SER A 56 17.14 -9.15 -2.25
C SER A 56 17.05 -10.66 -2.43
N PRO A 57 16.45 -11.16 -3.52
CA PRO A 57 16.39 -12.59 -3.82
C PRO A 57 17.69 -13.13 -4.40
N VAL A 58 18.71 -12.29 -4.58
CA VAL A 58 20.00 -12.68 -5.19
C VAL A 58 20.86 -13.38 -4.17
N GLU A 59 20.95 -14.70 -4.26
CA GLU A 59 21.77 -15.52 -3.35
C GLU A 59 23.24 -15.63 -3.79
N LYS A 60 23.51 -15.55 -5.09
CA LYS A 60 24.84 -15.77 -5.67
C LYS A 60 25.35 -14.56 -6.42
N LYS A 61 26.63 -14.22 -6.23
CA LYS A 61 27.27 -13.07 -6.87
C LYS A 61 27.16 -13.01 -8.41
N ASN A 62 26.94 -14.12 -9.07
CA ASN A 62 26.84 -14.24 -10.53
C ASN A 62 25.43 -14.63 -11.00
N ASP A 63 24.42 -14.46 -10.17
CA ASP A 63 23.03 -14.67 -10.57
C ASP A 63 22.67 -13.68 -11.68
N LYS A 64 22.14 -14.20 -12.79
CA LYS A 64 21.67 -13.41 -13.94
C LYS A 64 20.15 -13.35 -14.03
N THR A 65 19.46 -13.92 -13.07
CA THR A 65 17.99 -13.89 -13.03
C THR A 65 17.53 -12.45 -12.91
N LYS A 66 16.47 -12.13 -13.64
CA LYS A 66 15.77 -10.87 -13.58
C LYS A 66 14.54 -11.04 -12.68
N TYR A 67 14.56 -10.34 -11.57
CA TYR A 67 13.52 -10.39 -10.54
C TYR A 67 12.64 -9.15 -10.60
N PRO A 68 11.33 -9.25 -10.41
CA PRO A 68 10.48 -8.10 -10.22
C PRO A 68 10.89 -7.30 -8.97
N LEU A 69 10.49 -6.04 -8.94
CA LEU A 69 10.60 -5.16 -7.78
C LEU A 69 9.20 -4.84 -7.24
N VAL A 70 8.96 -5.13 -5.97
CA VAL A 70 7.73 -4.75 -5.27
C VAL A 70 8.05 -3.66 -4.25
N ILE A 71 7.37 -2.52 -4.37
CA ILE A 71 7.49 -1.39 -3.46
C ILE A 71 6.30 -1.41 -2.51
N TRP A 72 6.57 -1.41 -1.20
CA TRP A 72 5.55 -1.40 -0.16
C TRP A 72 5.60 -0.12 0.67
N LEU A 73 4.47 0.59 0.73
CA LEU A 73 4.32 1.85 1.45
C LEU A 73 3.47 1.65 2.71
N HIS A 74 4.05 1.93 3.85
CA HIS A 74 3.41 1.75 5.16
C HIS A 74 2.32 2.80 5.44
N GLY A 75 1.46 2.53 6.43
CA GLY A 75 0.44 3.47 6.92
C GLY A 75 1.00 4.52 7.87
N MET A 76 0.10 5.39 8.36
CA MET A 76 0.44 6.43 9.33
C MET A 76 1.01 5.81 10.61
N GLY A 77 2.11 6.36 11.10
CA GLY A 77 2.77 5.95 12.35
C GLY A 77 3.67 4.72 12.23
N ASP A 78 3.61 3.97 11.14
CA ASP A 78 4.45 2.78 10.97
C ASP A 78 5.88 3.13 10.50
N GLY A 79 6.12 4.37 10.09
CA GLY A 79 7.43 4.86 9.64
C GLY A 79 8.29 5.51 10.73
N ALA A 80 7.88 5.50 12.00
CA ALA A 80 8.55 6.22 13.09
C ALA A 80 10.04 5.83 13.25
N GLU A 81 10.35 4.54 13.02
CA GLU A 81 11.70 4.01 13.16
C GLU A 81 12.07 3.12 11.96
N VAL A 82 13.37 3.05 11.63
CA VAL A 82 13.88 2.11 10.63
C VAL A 82 13.59 0.68 11.08
N GLY A 83 13.04 -0.13 10.18
CA GLY A 83 12.65 -1.51 10.47
C GLY A 83 11.25 -1.66 11.09
N LEU A 84 10.64 -0.60 11.60
CA LEU A 84 9.28 -0.68 12.14
C LEU A 84 8.24 -1.16 11.10
N PRO A 85 8.27 -0.73 9.83
CA PRO A 85 7.37 -1.24 8.81
C PRO A 85 7.43 -2.77 8.65
N LEU A 86 8.61 -3.38 8.83
CA LEU A 86 8.79 -4.83 8.72
C LEU A 86 7.94 -5.62 9.72
N THR A 87 7.76 -5.06 10.91
CA THR A 87 7.06 -5.74 12.01
C THR A 87 5.59 -5.34 12.11
N LYS A 88 5.25 -4.09 11.82
CA LYS A 88 3.88 -3.55 12.00
C LYS A 88 2.87 -4.15 11.04
N SER A 89 3.22 -4.27 9.76
CA SER A 89 2.31 -4.80 8.73
C SER A 89 2.67 -6.23 8.30
N ASN A 90 3.47 -6.94 9.06
CA ASN A 90 3.92 -8.31 8.75
C ASN A 90 4.62 -8.44 7.37
N ILE A 91 5.14 -7.36 6.84
CA ILE A 91 5.78 -7.38 5.51
C ILE A 91 7.07 -8.20 5.50
N SER A 92 7.67 -8.47 6.67
CA SER A 92 8.80 -9.39 6.80
C SER A 92 8.51 -10.78 6.26
N TYR A 93 7.24 -11.23 6.25
CA TYR A 93 6.84 -12.49 5.65
C TYR A 93 7.19 -12.58 4.15
N TRP A 94 7.30 -11.44 3.48
CA TRP A 94 7.63 -11.40 2.06
C TRP A 94 9.07 -11.83 1.74
N SER A 95 9.94 -12.00 2.74
CA SER A 95 11.25 -12.63 2.56
C SER A 95 11.24 -14.15 2.73
N SER A 96 10.11 -14.75 3.15
CA SER A 96 10.04 -16.21 3.30
C SER A 96 10.11 -16.93 1.96
N ASP A 97 10.72 -18.13 1.94
CA ASP A 97 10.79 -18.97 0.75
C ASP A 97 9.41 -19.26 0.16
N GLU A 98 8.42 -19.46 1.02
CA GLU A 98 7.04 -19.70 0.63
C GLU A 98 6.50 -18.52 -0.17
N PHE A 99 6.61 -17.30 0.34
CA PHE A 99 6.11 -16.11 -0.33
C PHE A 99 6.90 -15.79 -1.60
N GLN A 100 8.23 -15.88 -1.54
CA GLN A 100 9.13 -15.63 -2.67
C GLN A 100 8.85 -16.59 -3.84
N SER A 101 8.56 -17.85 -3.56
CA SER A 101 8.26 -18.87 -4.59
C SER A 101 7.01 -18.54 -5.44
N ARG A 102 6.15 -17.63 -4.99
CA ARG A 102 4.94 -17.18 -5.71
C ARG A 102 5.27 -16.24 -6.87
N PHE A 103 6.43 -15.57 -6.87
CA PHE A 103 6.87 -14.67 -7.95
C PHE A 103 7.41 -15.45 -9.15
N LYS A 104 6.51 -16.02 -9.94
CA LYS A 104 6.90 -16.81 -11.11
C LYS A 104 7.01 -15.93 -12.38
N PRO A 105 7.89 -16.32 -13.33
CA PRO A 105 8.80 -17.48 -13.30
C PRO A 105 10.11 -17.26 -12.53
N ALA A 106 10.37 -16.05 -12.01
CA ALA A 106 11.66 -15.68 -11.42
C ALA A 106 11.97 -16.45 -10.13
N GLY A 107 10.96 -16.93 -9.40
CA GLY A 107 11.12 -17.62 -8.12
C GLY A 107 11.50 -16.71 -6.96
N GLY A 108 11.34 -15.39 -7.12
CA GLY A 108 11.60 -14.38 -6.12
C GLY A 108 11.35 -12.98 -6.64
N ALA A 109 11.38 -12.00 -5.73
CA ALA A 109 11.26 -10.58 -6.02
C ALA A 109 12.11 -9.75 -5.06
N TYR A 110 12.61 -8.63 -5.53
CA TYR A 110 13.07 -7.57 -4.62
C TYR A 110 11.86 -6.98 -3.90
N VAL A 111 12.01 -6.73 -2.60
CA VAL A 111 11.03 -5.99 -1.81
C VAL A 111 11.68 -4.71 -1.31
N PHE A 112 11.10 -3.56 -1.63
CA PHE A 112 11.60 -2.24 -1.26
C PHE A 112 10.59 -1.55 -0.36
N ILE A 113 11.01 -1.19 0.86
CA ILE A 113 10.13 -0.68 1.91
C ILE A 113 10.68 0.66 2.38
N PRO A 114 10.35 1.76 1.66
CA PRO A 114 10.75 3.09 2.06
C PRO A 114 9.95 3.56 3.28
N ARG A 115 10.54 4.50 4.00
CA ARG A 115 9.96 5.08 5.21
C ARG A 115 9.63 6.56 4.98
N SER A 116 8.43 6.98 5.34
CA SER A 116 8.11 8.41 5.36
C SER A 116 8.90 9.13 6.46
N LEU A 117 9.26 10.39 6.20
CA LEU A 117 10.12 11.20 7.05
C LEU A 117 9.38 12.32 7.78
N GLU A 118 8.07 12.35 7.71
CA GLU A 118 7.25 13.33 8.42
C GLU A 118 7.41 13.14 9.92
N GLU A 119 8.19 14.01 10.56
CA GLU A 119 8.59 13.89 11.97
C GLU A 119 7.38 13.94 12.93
N ASP A 120 6.38 14.78 12.61
CA ASP A 120 5.25 14.99 13.52
C ASP A 120 4.19 13.87 13.45
N MET A 121 3.98 13.23 12.29
CA MET A 121 2.90 12.27 12.09
C MET A 121 3.32 11.00 11.33
N ASN A 122 4.55 10.89 10.84
CA ASN A 122 5.09 9.75 10.08
C ASN A 122 4.16 9.29 8.94
N TYR A 123 3.65 10.23 8.16
CA TYR A 123 2.78 9.97 7.01
C TYR A 123 3.37 10.54 5.70
N TRP A 124 2.83 10.07 4.58
CA TRP A 124 3.29 10.40 3.25
C TRP A 124 2.73 11.75 2.77
N GLY A 125 3.53 12.82 2.87
CA GLY A 125 3.22 14.14 2.32
C GLY A 125 3.59 14.26 0.82
N ASP A 126 3.04 15.27 0.13
CA ASP A 126 3.32 15.51 -1.29
C ASP A 126 4.77 15.91 -1.55
N ASN A 127 5.42 16.54 -0.57
CA ASN A 127 6.85 16.86 -0.56
C ASN A 127 7.77 15.63 -0.63
N LEU A 128 7.23 14.42 -0.37
CA LEU A 128 7.98 13.16 -0.44
C LEU A 128 7.86 12.44 -1.79
N ILE A 129 7.06 12.92 -2.74
CA ILE A 129 6.87 12.27 -4.05
C ILE A 129 8.20 12.20 -4.82
N GLU A 130 8.89 13.35 -5.00
CA GLU A 130 10.17 13.38 -5.71
C GLU A 130 11.30 12.68 -4.94
N PRO A 131 11.47 12.88 -3.60
CA PRO A 131 12.42 12.10 -2.81
C PRO A 131 12.19 10.59 -2.89
N LEU A 132 10.94 10.13 -2.86
CA LEU A 132 10.59 8.72 -3.00
C LEU A 132 10.96 8.19 -4.39
N ARG A 133 10.68 8.95 -5.45
CA ARG A 133 11.08 8.59 -6.81
C ARG A 133 12.60 8.47 -6.91
N ALA A 134 13.36 9.40 -6.36
CA ALA A 134 14.82 9.35 -6.36
C ALA A 134 15.36 8.13 -5.60
N ALA A 135 14.76 7.77 -4.47
CA ALA A 135 15.14 6.58 -3.72
C ALA A 135 14.88 5.29 -4.51
N ILE A 136 13.74 5.19 -5.21
CA ILE A 136 13.41 4.06 -6.09
C ILE A 136 14.41 3.97 -7.25
N ASP A 137 14.66 5.07 -7.95
CA ASP A 137 15.60 5.13 -9.08
C ASP A 137 17.03 4.74 -8.65
N GLY A 138 17.47 5.22 -7.48
CA GLY A 138 18.74 4.86 -6.89
C GLY A 138 18.84 3.36 -6.60
N PHE A 139 17.80 2.78 -5.98
CA PHE A 139 17.74 1.35 -5.71
C PHE A 139 17.76 0.50 -6.98
N ILE A 140 16.96 0.87 -7.99
CA ILE A 140 16.95 0.21 -9.30
C ILE A 140 18.33 0.31 -9.96
N SER A 141 18.98 1.47 -9.93
CA SER A 141 20.29 1.69 -10.54
C SER A 141 21.38 0.79 -9.94
N VAL A 142 21.39 0.65 -8.62
CA VAL A 142 22.35 -0.23 -7.91
C VAL A 142 22.11 -1.70 -8.25
N ASN A 143 20.87 -2.11 -8.40
CA ASN A 143 20.47 -3.52 -8.62
C ASN A 143 20.08 -3.81 -10.09
N LYS A 144 20.44 -2.95 -11.03
CA LYS A 144 20.02 -3.01 -12.45
C LYS A 144 20.35 -4.32 -13.17
N SER A 145 21.37 -5.05 -12.71
CA SER A 145 21.75 -6.34 -13.27
C SER A 145 20.73 -7.45 -12.99
N ASN A 146 19.95 -7.31 -11.91
CA ASN A 146 19.03 -8.33 -11.43
C ASN A 146 17.58 -7.86 -11.31
N ILE A 147 17.29 -6.56 -11.35
CA ILE A 147 15.89 -6.08 -11.43
C ILE A 147 15.38 -6.21 -12.86
N ASP A 148 14.17 -6.74 -13.00
CA ASP A 148 13.37 -6.68 -14.21
C ASP A 148 12.64 -5.34 -14.24
N HIS A 149 13.13 -4.42 -15.05
CA HIS A 149 12.60 -3.06 -15.10
C HIS A 149 11.15 -3.02 -15.61
N SER A 150 10.73 -3.97 -16.43
CA SER A 150 9.36 -4.06 -16.89
C SER A 150 8.37 -4.58 -15.84
N ARG A 151 8.85 -5.01 -14.67
CA ARG A 151 8.05 -5.58 -13.57
C ARG A 151 8.32 -4.88 -12.26
N VAL A 152 7.98 -3.59 -12.20
CA VAL A 152 8.01 -2.74 -11.00
C VAL A 152 6.59 -2.53 -10.53
N TYR A 153 6.28 -2.95 -9.33
CA TYR A 153 4.95 -2.87 -8.73
C TYR A 153 4.97 -1.99 -7.49
N ILE A 154 3.88 -1.27 -7.25
CA ILE A 154 3.76 -0.40 -6.08
C ILE A 154 2.45 -0.66 -5.34
N GLY A 155 2.53 -0.75 -4.03
CA GLY A 155 1.38 -0.87 -3.16
C GLY A 155 1.63 -0.32 -1.77
N GLY A 156 0.57 -0.22 -1.01
CA GLY A 156 0.63 0.28 0.36
C GLY A 156 -0.76 0.49 0.93
N TYR A 157 -0.85 0.73 2.23
CA TYR A 157 -2.15 0.87 2.87
C TYR A 157 -2.36 2.21 3.56
N SER A 158 -3.60 2.67 3.66
CA SER A 158 -3.97 3.92 4.32
C SER A 158 -3.24 5.12 3.70
N MET A 159 -2.39 5.81 4.44
CA MET A 159 -1.53 6.88 3.91
C MET A 159 -0.52 6.34 2.88
N GLY A 160 -0.02 5.11 3.03
CA GLY A 160 0.77 4.43 2.01
C GLY A 160 -0.04 4.11 0.76
N GLY A 161 -1.32 3.75 0.90
CA GLY A 161 -2.26 3.60 -0.22
C GLY A 161 -2.51 4.92 -0.96
N LYS A 162 -2.62 6.04 -0.22
CA LYS A 162 -2.63 7.40 -0.79
C LYS A 162 -1.39 7.64 -1.62
N MET A 163 -0.19 7.40 -1.06
CA MET A 163 1.07 7.63 -1.76
C MET A 163 1.25 6.66 -2.95
N THR A 164 0.73 5.43 -2.87
CA THR A 164 0.68 4.49 -4.00
C THR A 164 -0.01 5.13 -5.21
N LEU A 165 -1.21 5.68 -5.01
CA LEU A 165 -1.95 6.35 -6.08
C LEU A 165 -1.25 7.63 -6.56
N LYS A 166 -0.66 8.42 -5.65
CA LYS A 166 0.08 9.65 -6.02
C LYS A 166 1.31 9.32 -6.85
N MET A 167 2.09 8.31 -6.48
CA MET A 167 3.23 7.85 -7.26
C MET A 167 2.82 7.31 -8.62
N ALA A 168 1.75 6.51 -8.69
CA ALA A 168 1.23 6.00 -9.94
C ALA A 168 0.77 7.13 -10.87
N VAL A 169 0.04 8.11 -10.36
CA VAL A 169 -0.43 9.28 -11.12
C VAL A 169 0.73 10.18 -11.57
N ALA A 170 1.76 10.35 -10.74
CA ALA A 170 2.92 11.21 -11.07
C ALA A 170 3.91 10.53 -12.04
N TYR A 171 4.05 9.21 -11.96
CA TYR A 171 5.04 8.42 -12.70
C TYR A 171 4.43 7.13 -13.26
N PRO A 172 3.37 7.22 -14.08
CA PRO A 172 2.66 6.03 -14.58
C PRO A 172 3.56 5.09 -15.36
N GLU A 173 4.57 5.63 -16.06
CA GLU A 173 5.50 4.86 -16.87
C GLU A 173 6.40 3.91 -16.06
N LEU A 174 6.55 4.16 -14.76
CA LEU A 174 7.44 3.38 -13.90
C LEU A 174 6.83 2.03 -13.53
N PHE A 175 5.52 1.95 -13.43
CA PHE A 175 4.86 0.81 -12.80
C PHE A 175 4.17 -0.10 -13.82
N ALA A 176 4.26 -1.40 -13.59
CA ALA A 176 3.52 -2.41 -14.34
C ALA A 176 2.13 -2.67 -13.73
N ALA A 177 1.98 -2.47 -12.43
CA ALA A 177 0.71 -2.52 -11.72
C ALA A 177 0.79 -1.80 -10.37
N ALA A 178 -0.36 -1.41 -9.82
CA ALA A 178 -0.48 -0.82 -8.50
C ALA A 178 -1.54 -1.53 -7.65
N PHE A 179 -1.34 -1.60 -6.31
CA PHE A 179 -2.27 -2.24 -5.39
C PHE A 179 -2.50 -1.40 -4.13
N PRO A 180 -3.28 -0.31 -4.25
CA PRO A 180 -3.62 0.55 -3.11
C PRO A 180 -4.61 -0.15 -2.17
N ILE A 181 -4.30 -0.16 -0.87
CA ILE A 181 -5.12 -0.78 0.17
C ILE A 181 -5.72 0.33 1.03
N CYS A 182 -7.06 0.36 1.14
CA CYS A 182 -7.82 1.41 1.82
C CYS A 182 -7.16 2.80 1.66
N PRO A 183 -6.92 3.26 0.40
CA PRO A 183 -6.17 4.48 0.14
C PRO A 183 -6.87 5.70 0.73
N ALA A 184 -6.16 6.47 1.57
CA ALA A 184 -6.70 7.66 2.21
C ALA A 184 -6.69 8.89 1.26
N TRP A 185 -7.13 8.68 0.00
CA TRP A 185 -7.18 9.71 -1.04
C TRP A 185 -8.16 9.31 -2.15
N ALA A 186 -8.93 10.29 -2.64
CA ALA A 186 -9.78 10.16 -3.80
C ALA A 186 -9.36 11.19 -4.85
N PRO A 187 -8.53 10.79 -5.82
CA PRO A 187 -8.11 11.65 -6.92
C PRO A 187 -9.29 12.03 -7.82
N THR A 188 -9.16 13.17 -8.51
CA THR A 188 -10.11 13.57 -9.56
C THR A 188 -9.97 12.67 -10.78
N GLU A 189 -10.99 12.64 -11.65
CA GLU A 189 -10.95 11.94 -12.93
C GLU A 189 -9.76 12.40 -13.79
N GLU A 190 -9.46 13.71 -13.80
CA GLU A 190 -8.31 14.26 -14.51
C GLU A 190 -6.98 13.62 -14.05
N LEU A 191 -6.80 13.46 -12.74
CA LEU A 191 -5.61 12.79 -12.19
C LEU A 191 -5.61 11.29 -12.50
N LEU A 192 -6.77 10.64 -12.40
CA LEU A 192 -6.93 9.22 -12.72
C LEU A 192 -6.68 8.92 -14.19
N SER A 193 -6.89 9.89 -15.09
CA SER A 193 -6.59 9.72 -16.52
C SER A 193 -5.11 9.42 -16.79
N ASN A 194 -4.19 9.85 -15.92
CA ASN A 194 -2.77 9.51 -16.03
C ASN A 194 -2.48 8.02 -15.85
N ILE A 195 -3.36 7.28 -15.19
CA ILE A 195 -3.22 5.84 -14.90
C ILE A 195 -4.32 5.00 -15.57
N ALA A 196 -4.97 5.53 -16.61
CA ALA A 196 -6.02 4.82 -17.33
C ALA A 196 -5.54 3.53 -18.02
N ASP A 197 -4.24 3.43 -18.30
CA ASP A 197 -3.60 2.26 -18.91
C ASP A 197 -2.84 1.38 -17.89
N LEU A 198 -2.95 1.69 -16.58
CA LEU A 198 -2.29 0.96 -15.51
C LEU A 198 -3.27 -0.03 -14.85
N PRO A 199 -2.96 -1.33 -14.80
CA PRO A 199 -3.72 -2.27 -13.98
C PRO A 199 -3.62 -1.90 -12.49
N VAL A 200 -4.78 -1.81 -11.82
CA VAL A 200 -4.83 -1.44 -10.39
C VAL A 200 -5.73 -2.41 -9.63
N TRP A 201 -5.22 -2.96 -8.52
CA TRP A 201 -6.01 -3.80 -7.61
C TRP A 201 -6.28 -3.08 -6.30
N PHE A 202 -7.49 -2.56 -6.12
CA PHE A 202 -7.95 -1.97 -4.86
C PHE A 202 -8.35 -3.05 -3.86
N VAL A 203 -8.04 -2.82 -2.59
CA VAL A 203 -8.49 -3.67 -1.47
C VAL A 203 -9.03 -2.78 -0.37
N SER A 204 -10.23 -3.02 0.12
CA SER A 204 -10.79 -2.25 1.25
C SER A 204 -11.87 -3.04 2.00
N SER A 205 -12.12 -2.68 3.26
CA SER A 205 -13.23 -3.23 4.04
C SER A 205 -14.43 -2.28 4.02
N THR A 206 -15.63 -2.83 3.85
CA THR A 206 -16.90 -2.07 3.97
C THR A 206 -17.11 -1.51 5.38
N LEU A 207 -16.41 -2.05 6.37
CA LEU A 207 -16.48 -1.69 7.78
C LEU A 207 -15.25 -0.89 8.24
N ASP A 208 -14.46 -0.35 7.32
CA ASP A 208 -13.30 0.50 7.64
C ASP A 208 -13.75 1.76 8.38
N PRO A 209 -13.29 1.99 9.64
CA PRO A 209 -13.72 3.14 10.41
C PRO A 209 -12.93 4.42 10.08
N LEU A 210 -11.84 4.35 9.32
CA LEU A 210 -10.91 5.46 9.06
C LEU A 210 -10.99 5.96 7.62
N VAL A 211 -11.01 5.05 6.64
CA VAL A 211 -11.13 5.39 5.23
C VAL A 211 -12.49 4.93 4.72
N ASN A 212 -13.32 5.90 4.35
CA ASN A 212 -14.69 5.61 3.96
C ASN A 212 -14.75 4.82 2.65
N TYR A 213 -15.16 3.56 2.74
CA TYR A 213 -15.30 2.66 1.60
C TYR A 213 -16.21 3.25 0.52
N TYR A 214 -17.41 3.77 0.89
CA TYR A 214 -18.44 4.21 -0.05
C TYR A 214 -18.19 5.61 -0.62
N MET A 215 -17.47 6.48 0.08
CA MET A 215 -17.27 7.87 -0.33
C MET A 215 -15.86 8.13 -0.90
N ALA A 216 -14.93 7.21 -0.67
CA ALA A 216 -13.54 7.37 -1.11
C ALA A 216 -13.11 6.26 -2.06
N VAL A 217 -13.11 5.02 -1.59
CA VAL A 217 -12.45 3.93 -2.32
C VAL A 217 -13.28 3.48 -3.52
N THR A 218 -14.58 3.20 -3.30
CA THR A 218 -15.49 2.76 -4.38
C THR A 218 -15.60 3.79 -5.50
N PRO A 219 -15.87 5.09 -5.24
CA PRO A 219 -15.94 6.07 -6.31
C PRO A 219 -14.62 6.26 -7.07
N THR A 220 -13.48 6.12 -6.39
CA THR A 220 -12.17 6.18 -7.04
C THR A 220 -11.98 5.02 -8.03
N PHE A 221 -12.33 3.79 -7.61
CA PHE A 221 -12.28 2.63 -8.48
C PHE A 221 -13.23 2.74 -9.66
N GLU A 222 -14.50 3.12 -9.41
CA GLU A 222 -15.51 3.30 -10.46
C GLU A 222 -15.11 4.37 -11.46
N THR A 223 -14.59 5.52 -11.00
CA THR A 223 -14.10 6.58 -11.89
C THR A 223 -12.93 6.08 -12.74
N LEU A 224 -11.93 5.45 -12.12
CA LEU A 224 -10.77 4.92 -12.84
C LEU A 224 -11.22 3.92 -13.93
N THR A 225 -12.04 2.95 -13.57
CA THR A 225 -12.42 1.88 -14.49
C THR A 225 -13.36 2.34 -15.60
N SER A 226 -14.11 3.43 -15.39
CA SER A 226 -14.95 4.05 -16.44
C SER A 226 -14.14 4.69 -17.58
N ILE A 227 -12.88 5.06 -17.31
CA ILE A 227 -11.97 5.69 -18.29
C ILE A 227 -10.80 4.79 -18.68
N SER A 228 -10.64 3.65 -18.02
CA SER A 228 -9.49 2.77 -18.18
C SER A 228 -9.57 1.95 -19.47
N SER A 229 -8.46 1.88 -20.21
CA SER A 229 -8.29 0.97 -21.35
C SER A 229 -8.03 -0.49 -20.94
N VAL A 230 -7.67 -0.70 -19.65
CA VAL A 230 -7.34 -2.00 -19.03
C VAL A 230 -8.31 -2.35 -17.90
N ALA A 231 -9.56 -1.89 -17.99
CA ALA A 231 -10.56 -2.09 -16.94
C ALA A 231 -10.77 -3.59 -16.59
N GLU A 232 -10.68 -4.49 -17.57
CA GLU A 232 -10.79 -5.93 -17.34
C GLU A 232 -9.67 -6.46 -16.42
N ASP A 233 -8.49 -5.86 -16.47
CA ASP A 233 -7.35 -6.22 -15.63
C ASP A 233 -7.38 -5.55 -14.24
N CYS A 234 -8.14 -4.46 -14.08
CA CYS A 234 -8.35 -3.84 -12.78
C CYS A 234 -9.16 -4.75 -11.85
N ARG A 235 -8.90 -4.68 -10.54
CA ARG A 235 -9.56 -5.51 -9.52
C ARG A 235 -9.99 -4.65 -8.34
N PHE A 236 -11.10 -5.02 -7.71
CA PHE A 236 -11.49 -4.50 -6.42
C PHE A 236 -11.92 -5.64 -5.50
N SER A 237 -11.13 -5.87 -4.46
CA SER A 237 -11.47 -6.82 -3.40
C SER A 237 -12.11 -6.10 -2.23
N THR A 238 -13.33 -6.49 -1.93
CA THR A 238 -14.14 -5.98 -0.81
C THR A 238 -14.13 -6.98 0.32
N LEU A 239 -13.70 -6.54 1.49
CA LEU A 239 -13.76 -7.34 2.72
C LEU A 239 -14.91 -6.86 3.60
N GLY A 240 -15.56 -7.79 4.28
CA GLY A 240 -16.39 -7.48 5.43
C GLY A 240 -15.53 -7.23 6.67
N MET A 241 -15.70 -8.07 7.69
CA MET A 241 -14.86 -8.00 8.89
C MET A 241 -13.48 -8.59 8.64
N VAL A 242 -12.42 -7.80 8.91
CA VAL A 242 -11.04 -8.27 8.79
C VAL A 242 -10.69 -9.15 10.00
N LYS A 243 -10.18 -10.34 9.73
CA LYS A 243 -9.77 -11.32 10.74
C LYS A 243 -8.35 -11.80 10.47
N TYR A 244 -7.70 -12.32 11.51
CA TYR A 244 -6.46 -13.09 11.37
C TYR A 244 -6.74 -14.50 10.87
N GLU A 245 -5.72 -15.24 10.44
CA GLU A 245 -5.82 -16.64 9.97
C GLU A 245 -6.48 -17.58 11.00
N ASP A 246 -6.29 -17.30 12.31
CA ASP A 246 -6.90 -18.06 13.40
C ASP A 246 -8.39 -17.74 13.65
N GLY A 247 -9.00 -16.90 12.82
CA GLY A 247 -10.41 -16.50 12.94
C GLY A 247 -10.67 -15.36 13.89
N LYS A 248 -9.68 -14.92 14.66
CA LYS A 248 -9.85 -13.76 15.55
C LYS A 248 -9.95 -12.48 14.75
N LYS A 249 -10.80 -11.57 15.21
CA LYS A 249 -10.92 -10.23 14.62
C LYS A 249 -9.61 -9.46 14.79
N THR A 250 -9.21 -8.74 13.75
CA THR A 250 -8.15 -7.73 13.90
C THR A 250 -8.63 -6.59 14.81
N SER A 251 -7.69 -5.80 15.32
CA SER A 251 -8.02 -4.64 16.17
C SER A 251 -8.81 -3.56 15.41
N SER A 252 -8.80 -3.58 14.07
CA SER A 252 -9.54 -2.64 13.23
C SER A 252 -9.81 -3.24 11.85
N ASN A 253 -10.99 -2.98 11.29
CA ASN A 253 -11.30 -3.31 9.89
C ASN A 253 -10.50 -2.46 8.88
N HIS A 254 -9.78 -1.44 9.33
CA HIS A 254 -8.79 -0.69 8.55
C HIS A 254 -7.55 -1.53 8.19
N HIS A 255 -7.34 -2.68 8.87
CA HIS A 255 -6.20 -3.56 8.64
C HIS A 255 -6.39 -4.50 7.43
N ALA A 256 -7.06 -4.03 6.37
CA ALA A 256 -7.23 -4.79 5.12
C ALA A 256 -5.90 -5.25 4.49
N TRP A 257 -4.79 -4.59 4.82
CA TRP A 257 -3.44 -5.00 4.43
C TRP A 257 -3.09 -6.44 4.85
N PHE A 258 -3.75 -6.97 5.88
CA PHE A 258 -3.48 -8.32 6.35
C PHE A 258 -3.75 -9.38 5.27
N ALA A 259 -4.87 -9.24 4.55
CA ALA A 259 -5.20 -10.14 3.44
C ALA A 259 -4.17 -10.05 2.31
N VAL A 260 -3.67 -8.84 2.02
CA VAL A 260 -2.68 -8.60 0.96
C VAL A 260 -1.32 -9.15 1.33
N ASN A 261 -0.82 -8.82 2.52
CA ASN A 261 0.54 -9.18 2.93
C ASN A 261 0.71 -10.69 3.15
N ASN A 262 -0.38 -11.42 3.31
CA ASN A 262 -0.39 -12.88 3.38
C ASN A 262 -0.92 -13.53 2.08
N ASP A 263 -1.25 -12.74 1.05
CA ASP A 263 -1.80 -13.17 -0.24
C ASP A 263 -3.03 -14.10 -0.09
N LEU A 264 -3.96 -13.70 0.76
CA LEU A 264 -5.13 -14.50 1.17
C LEU A 264 -6.36 -14.24 0.27
N PHE A 265 -6.20 -14.30 -1.04
CA PHE A 265 -7.24 -13.99 -2.03
C PHE A 265 -7.90 -15.22 -2.67
N THR A 266 -7.58 -16.43 -2.24
CA THR A 266 -8.21 -17.64 -2.76
C THR A 266 -9.64 -17.79 -2.27
N ALA A 267 -10.47 -18.56 -2.97
CA ALA A 267 -11.87 -18.77 -2.63
C ALA A 267 -12.06 -19.25 -1.18
N GLU A 268 -11.21 -20.15 -0.70
CA GLU A 268 -11.24 -20.65 0.67
C GLU A 268 -11.04 -19.51 1.70
N ASN A 269 -10.04 -18.67 1.47
CA ASN A 269 -9.77 -17.50 2.32
C ASN A 269 -10.82 -16.40 2.11
N GLY A 270 -11.34 -16.25 0.90
CA GLY A 270 -12.41 -15.30 0.56
C GLY A 270 -13.67 -15.57 1.37
N ASP A 271 -14.09 -16.82 1.47
CA ASP A 271 -15.23 -17.22 2.30
C ASP A 271 -14.99 -16.91 3.77
N TYR A 272 -13.79 -17.17 4.26
CA TYR A 272 -13.39 -16.88 5.63
C TYR A 272 -13.42 -15.38 5.99
N TYR A 273 -12.98 -14.52 5.06
CA TYR A 273 -12.98 -13.08 5.24
C TYR A 273 -14.27 -12.39 4.81
N ASN A 274 -15.26 -13.14 4.30
CA ASN A 274 -16.40 -12.58 3.58
C ASN A 274 -15.91 -11.55 2.52
N MET A 275 -14.99 -12.02 1.69
CA MET A 275 -14.33 -11.23 0.65
C MET A 275 -14.94 -11.56 -0.71
N SER A 276 -15.18 -10.53 -1.50
CA SER A 276 -15.54 -10.64 -2.91
C SER A 276 -14.58 -9.82 -3.75
N THR A 277 -14.29 -10.29 -4.96
CA THR A 277 -13.47 -9.54 -5.93
C THR A 277 -14.23 -9.37 -7.23
N VAL A 278 -14.22 -8.15 -7.75
CA VAL A 278 -14.76 -7.83 -9.07
C VAL A 278 -13.65 -7.24 -9.94
N ASN A 279 -13.80 -7.38 -11.27
CA ASN A 279 -12.97 -6.63 -12.21
C ASN A 279 -13.54 -5.22 -12.47
N GLY A 280 -12.85 -4.41 -13.27
CA GLY A 280 -13.31 -3.05 -13.61
C GLY A 280 -14.54 -3.01 -14.52
N LEU A 281 -15.00 -4.14 -15.05
CA LEU A 281 -16.26 -4.28 -15.78
C LEU A 281 -17.43 -4.66 -14.86
N GLY A 282 -17.16 -4.83 -13.55
CA GLY A 282 -18.15 -5.25 -12.55
C GLY A 282 -18.41 -6.75 -12.51
N GLU A 283 -17.61 -7.56 -13.19
CA GLU A 283 -17.74 -9.02 -13.22
C GLU A 283 -17.03 -9.64 -12.02
N GLU A 284 -17.67 -10.69 -11.45
CA GLU A 284 -17.08 -11.46 -10.33
C GLU A 284 -15.81 -12.17 -10.78
N VAL A 285 -14.72 -11.97 -10.03
CA VAL A 285 -13.45 -12.68 -10.21
C VAL A 285 -13.29 -13.73 -9.14
N LYS A 286 -13.38 -14.99 -9.51
CA LYS A 286 -13.14 -16.13 -8.62
C LYS A 286 -11.67 -16.51 -8.66
N LEU A 287 -11.01 -16.34 -7.53
CA LEU A 287 -9.60 -16.66 -7.38
C LEU A 287 -9.46 -18.03 -6.73
N SER A 288 -8.67 -18.90 -7.33
CA SER A 288 -8.29 -20.20 -6.77
C SER A 288 -6.79 -20.20 -6.47
N TYR A 289 -6.38 -20.88 -5.41
CA TYR A 289 -4.95 -21.03 -5.13
C TYR A 289 -4.23 -21.69 -6.33
N PRO A 290 -3.11 -21.18 -6.83
CA PRO A 290 -2.30 -20.08 -6.30
C PRO A 290 -2.61 -18.68 -6.87
N ASP A 291 -3.78 -18.47 -7.45
CA ASP A 291 -4.16 -17.23 -8.16
C ASP A 291 -4.54 -16.12 -7.18
N GLY A 292 -3.57 -15.58 -6.48
CA GLY A 292 -3.72 -14.43 -5.60
C GLY A 292 -3.20 -13.14 -6.21
N MET A 293 -2.94 -12.15 -5.35
CA MET A 293 -2.43 -10.84 -5.79
C MET A 293 -1.04 -10.97 -6.43
N ILE A 294 -0.18 -11.83 -5.91
CA ILE A 294 1.18 -11.99 -6.47
C ILE A 294 1.12 -12.58 -7.88
N SER A 295 0.26 -13.56 -8.13
CA SER A 295 0.03 -14.11 -9.46
C SER A 295 -0.47 -13.03 -10.43
N TRP A 296 -1.42 -12.20 -10.00
CA TRP A 296 -1.91 -11.08 -10.78
C TRP A 296 -0.81 -10.03 -11.04
N LEU A 297 -0.05 -9.61 -10.03
CA LEU A 297 1.07 -8.68 -10.24
C LEU A 297 2.03 -9.20 -11.31
N THR A 298 2.45 -10.46 -11.20
CA THR A 298 3.46 -11.03 -12.11
C THR A 298 2.95 -11.26 -13.52
N SER A 299 1.64 -11.19 -13.76
CA SER A 299 1.04 -11.24 -15.11
C SER A 299 1.14 -9.92 -15.87
N HIS A 300 1.47 -8.81 -15.19
CA HIS A 300 1.55 -7.48 -15.79
C HIS A 300 3.00 -7.03 -15.99
N THR A 301 3.22 -6.35 -17.11
CA THR A 301 4.51 -5.73 -17.48
C THR A 301 4.28 -4.32 -18.02
N SER A 302 5.29 -3.47 -17.89
CA SER A 302 5.33 -2.13 -18.50
C SER A 302 6.46 -2.04 -19.52
N ASP A 303 6.47 -0.97 -20.30
CA ASP A 303 7.56 -0.64 -21.22
C ASP A 303 8.76 0.03 -20.53
N TYR A 304 8.74 0.14 -19.20
CA TYR A 304 9.82 0.75 -18.45
C TYR A 304 11.12 -0.05 -18.58
N ASN A 305 12.19 0.62 -18.99
CA ASN A 305 13.47 0.01 -19.31
C ASN A 305 14.60 0.43 -18.36
N GLY A 306 14.26 1.07 -17.23
CA GLY A 306 15.23 1.58 -16.26
C GLY A 306 15.83 2.94 -16.59
N ALA A 307 15.36 3.60 -17.66
CA ALA A 307 15.74 4.99 -17.91
C ALA A 307 15.14 5.89 -16.83
N LYS A 308 15.90 6.91 -16.39
CA LYS A 308 15.35 7.97 -15.55
C LYS A 308 14.29 8.71 -16.36
N GLY A 309 13.03 8.27 -16.23
CA GLY A 309 11.91 8.90 -16.90
C GLY A 309 11.65 10.27 -16.28
N VAL A 310 11.40 11.25 -17.12
CA VAL A 310 10.70 12.46 -16.70
C VAL A 310 9.25 12.00 -16.53
N GLY A 311 8.71 12.08 -15.31
CA GLY A 311 7.31 11.73 -15.05
C GLY A 311 6.41 12.39 -16.09
N THR A 312 5.60 11.60 -16.79
CA THR A 312 4.68 12.11 -17.81
C THR A 312 3.38 12.60 -17.18
N GLY A 313 3.10 12.13 -15.96
CA GLY A 313 1.97 12.59 -15.17
C GLY A 313 2.29 13.92 -14.51
N LYS A 314 1.64 14.99 -14.96
CA LYS A 314 1.64 16.24 -14.19
C LYS A 314 0.71 16.07 -13.00
N LEU A 315 1.32 15.84 -11.84
CA LEU A 315 0.62 16.08 -10.58
C LEU A 315 0.56 17.61 -10.43
N ASP A 316 -0.53 18.26 -10.82
CA ASP A 316 -0.75 19.64 -10.41
C ASP A 316 -1.13 19.65 -8.94
N ILE A 317 -0.11 19.76 -8.09
CA ILE A 317 -0.23 19.81 -6.64
C ILE A 317 -1.08 21.01 -6.18
N SER A 318 -1.26 22.02 -7.06
CA SER A 318 -2.13 23.18 -6.77
C SER A 318 -3.61 22.79 -6.73
N VAL A 319 -4.00 21.71 -7.36
CA VAL A 319 -5.32 21.08 -7.20
C VAL A 319 -5.22 20.08 -6.04
N SER A 320 -4.94 20.59 -4.85
CA SER A 320 -4.99 19.80 -3.61
C SER A 320 -6.40 19.25 -3.41
N THR A 321 -6.59 18.04 -3.88
CA THR A 321 -7.82 17.27 -3.68
C THR A 321 -7.71 16.38 -2.45
N ASP A 322 -7.03 16.84 -1.42
CA ASP A 322 -7.19 16.28 -0.06
C ASP A 322 -8.65 16.44 0.43
N ARG A 323 -9.61 16.38 -0.51
CA ARG A 323 -11.05 16.59 -0.28
C ARG A 323 -11.67 15.56 0.67
N LEU A 324 -11.04 14.43 0.96
CA LEU A 324 -11.64 13.43 1.84
C LEU A 324 -11.11 13.43 3.27
N VAL A 325 -9.94 14.00 3.48
CA VAL A 325 -9.49 14.35 4.83
C VAL A 325 -9.86 15.82 5.11
N ALA A 326 -10.18 16.61 4.09
CA ALA A 326 -10.40 18.04 4.17
C ALA A 326 -11.69 18.53 3.48
N ALA A 327 -12.60 17.66 3.03
CA ALA A 327 -13.80 18.12 2.32
C ALA A 327 -14.63 19.10 3.14
N ASN A 328 -14.57 19.05 4.47
CA ASN A 328 -15.22 20.00 5.34
C ASN A 328 -14.42 20.32 6.62
N GLY A 329 -13.11 20.16 6.56
CA GLY A 329 -12.23 20.58 7.64
C GLY A 329 -12.23 19.65 8.85
N ILE A 330 -11.47 20.06 9.87
CA ILE A 330 -11.28 19.39 11.15
C ILE A 330 -12.59 18.93 11.85
N PHE A 331 -13.70 19.57 11.54
CA PHE A 331 -15.02 19.25 12.12
C PHE A 331 -15.62 17.93 11.59
N ASP A 332 -15.43 17.58 10.33
CA ASP A 332 -15.94 16.30 9.80
C ASP A 332 -15.03 15.15 10.18
N PHE A 333 -13.72 15.37 10.25
CA PHE A 333 -12.80 14.42 10.84
C PHE A 333 -13.14 14.16 12.32
N LEU A 334 -13.40 15.20 13.10
CA LEU A 334 -13.84 15.08 14.50
C LEU A 334 -15.20 14.40 14.63
N LYS A 335 -16.12 14.63 13.69
CA LYS A 335 -17.43 13.97 13.64
C LYS A 335 -17.32 12.50 13.26
N LEU A 336 -16.44 12.17 12.33
CA LEU A 336 -16.12 10.79 11.97
C LEU A 336 -15.48 10.06 13.16
N MET A 337 -14.52 10.67 13.81
CA MET A 337 -13.89 10.15 15.03
C MET A 337 -14.89 10.00 16.18
N TRP A 338 -15.79 10.96 16.36
CA TRP A 338 -16.84 10.89 17.37
C TRP A 338 -17.83 9.76 17.08
N ASN A 339 -18.23 9.57 15.84
CA ASN A 339 -19.08 8.45 15.45
C ASN A 339 -18.40 7.10 15.66
N ALA A 340 -17.09 6.99 15.37
CA ALA A 340 -16.31 5.77 15.64
C ALA A 340 -16.23 5.49 17.16
N VAL A 341 -16.03 6.51 17.98
CA VAL A 341 -16.07 6.40 19.46
C VAL A 341 -17.44 5.93 19.92
N LEU A 342 -18.53 6.51 19.41
CA LEU A 342 -19.90 6.14 19.78
C LEU A 342 -20.23 4.69 19.40
N MET A 343 -19.72 4.18 18.26
CA MET A 343 -19.83 2.77 17.90
C MET A 343 -19.04 1.85 18.83
N ILE A 344 -17.83 2.25 19.23
CA ILE A 344 -16.97 1.45 20.12
C ILE A 344 -17.61 1.32 21.51
N ILE A 345 -18.28 2.37 22.00
CA ILE A 345 -18.93 2.37 23.32
C ILE A 345 -20.40 1.94 23.28
N GLY A 346 -20.89 1.49 22.12
CA GLY A 346 -22.23 0.92 21.97
C GLY A 346 -23.39 1.95 22.07
N LEU A 347 -23.13 3.22 21.83
CA LEU A 347 -24.13 4.30 21.82
C LEU A 347 -24.62 4.67 20.42
N LYS A 348 -24.17 3.95 19.40
CA LYS A 348 -24.67 4.01 18.02
C LYS A 348 -24.45 2.70 17.29
#